data_df6ebb4201d7cd8fc6aafe3834f0395d
#
_entry.id   df6ebb4201d7cd8fc6aafe3834f0395d
#
_cell.length_a   1.000
_cell.length_b   1.000
_cell.length_c   1.000
_cell.angle_alpha   90.00
_cell.angle_beta   90.00
_cell.angle_gamma   90.00
#
_symmetry.space_group_name_H-M   'P 1'
#
loop_
_entity.id
_entity.type
_entity.pdbx_description
1 polymer ?
#
loop_
_entity_poly.entity_id
_entity_poly.type
_entity_poly.pdbx_seq_one_letter_code
_entity_poly.pdbx_strand_id
1 'polypeptide(L)'
;MIQTVIFDMDGVIVDTEPVHRYAYFQQFGELKIDVTEEMFTSFTGNSTRNTFQKVKDIFQLDHDVEDMIQRKRTIFNDAFDKKEDLELLAGVENLIKDFHQKGMQLILASSASKVTIERVFNRFKLHNYFTHIVSGEDFPKSKPHPAIFEHAASLSIAPKENCIVIEDSTNGIKAAKAAGIFCVAYNSFHSKDQDLSEADVIINHFSDINFETVSQYKY
;
A
#
# COMPACT_ATOMS: atom_id res chain seq x y z
N MET A 1 17.03 -9.44 -16.37
CA MET A 1 16.12 -8.35 -16.85
C MET A 1 14.83 -8.44 -16.07
N ILE A 2 14.34 -7.34 -15.51
CA ILE A 2 13.07 -7.30 -14.79
C ILE A 2 11.91 -7.60 -15.77
N GLN A 3 10.98 -8.45 -15.34
CA GLN A 3 9.81 -8.87 -16.11
C GLN A 3 8.51 -8.72 -15.35
N THR A 4 8.57 -8.58 -14.02
CA THR A 4 7.39 -8.44 -13.16
C THR A 4 7.55 -7.25 -12.24
N VAL A 5 6.53 -6.41 -12.17
CA VAL A 5 6.43 -5.28 -11.25
C VAL A 5 5.31 -5.53 -10.25
N ILE A 6 5.65 -5.53 -8.98
CA ILE A 6 4.72 -5.70 -7.87
C ILE A 6 4.46 -4.31 -7.28
N PHE A 7 3.23 -3.83 -7.39
CA PHE A 7 2.82 -2.53 -6.87
C PHE A 7 2.18 -2.67 -5.50
N ASP A 8 2.55 -1.81 -4.57
CA ASP A 8 1.64 -1.44 -3.49
C ASP A 8 0.50 -0.55 -4.03
N MET A 9 -0.52 -0.30 -3.24
CA MET A 9 -1.71 0.47 -3.65
C MET A 9 -1.77 1.85 -3.01
N ASP A 10 -1.85 1.88 -1.68
CA ASP A 10 -2.09 3.11 -0.93
C ASP A 10 -0.79 3.94 -0.85
N GLY A 11 -0.78 5.16 -1.36
CA GLY A 11 0.44 5.98 -1.47
C GLY A 11 1.32 5.68 -2.69
N VAL A 12 0.99 4.64 -3.49
CA VAL A 12 1.68 4.30 -4.74
C VAL A 12 0.78 4.45 -5.96
N ILE A 13 -0.40 3.84 -5.95
CA ILE A 13 -1.37 3.93 -7.05
C ILE A 13 -2.36 5.05 -6.80
N VAL A 14 -2.85 5.17 -5.58
CA VAL A 14 -3.87 6.13 -5.18
C VAL A 14 -3.53 6.76 -3.84
N ASP A 15 -3.82 8.07 -3.69
CA ASP A 15 -3.66 8.77 -2.42
C ASP A 15 -4.91 8.59 -1.55
N THR A 16 -4.90 7.54 -0.75
CA THR A 16 -5.99 7.23 0.18
C THR A 16 -5.74 7.74 1.61
N GLU A 17 -4.57 8.31 1.90
CA GLU A 17 -4.25 8.78 3.25
C GLU A 17 -5.28 9.75 3.84
N PRO A 18 -5.79 10.75 3.09
CA PRO A 18 -6.86 11.62 3.61
C PRO A 18 -8.14 10.85 3.98
N VAL A 19 -8.47 9.78 3.24
CA VAL A 19 -9.63 8.93 3.52
C VAL A 19 -9.38 8.04 4.74
N HIS A 20 -8.16 7.49 4.86
CA HIS A 20 -7.75 6.73 6.03
C HIS A 20 -7.82 7.58 7.30
N ARG A 21 -7.25 8.79 7.26
CA ARG A 21 -7.27 9.74 8.37
C ARG A 21 -8.71 10.08 8.77
N TYR A 22 -9.56 10.42 7.81
CA TYR A 22 -10.97 10.68 8.05
C TYR A 22 -11.65 9.50 8.77
N ALA A 23 -11.43 8.27 8.29
CA ALA A 23 -12.05 7.09 8.86
C ALA A 23 -11.60 6.82 10.32
N TYR A 24 -10.32 7.04 10.63
CA TYR A 24 -9.83 6.93 11.99
C TYR A 24 -10.47 7.97 12.92
N PHE A 25 -10.47 9.25 12.53
CA PHE A 25 -11.03 10.33 13.39
C PHE A 25 -12.54 10.21 13.56
N GLN A 26 -13.28 9.75 12.54
CA GLN A 26 -14.70 9.45 12.71
C GLN A 26 -14.91 8.34 13.76
N GLN A 27 -14.14 7.29 13.70
CA GLN A 27 -14.27 6.20 14.67
C GLN A 27 -13.79 6.60 16.07
N PHE A 28 -12.75 7.40 16.20
CA PHE A 28 -12.33 7.95 17.50
C PHE A 28 -13.46 8.76 18.14
N GLY A 29 -14.19 9.54 17.34
CA GLY A 29 -15.40 10.23 17.78
C GLY A 29 -16.51 9.29 18.24
N GLU A 30 -16.76 8.19 17.53
CA GLU A 30 -17.74 7.15 17.94
C GLU A 30 -17.33 6.47 19.26
N LEU A 31 -16.03 6.23 19.44
CA LEU A 31 -15.47 5.66 20.67
C LEU A 31 -15.39 6.67 21.81
N LYS A 32 -15.67 7.95 21.55
CA LYS A 32 -15.58 9.07 22.49
C LYS A 32 -14.19 9.21 23.13
N ILE A 33 -13.15 9.02 22.33
CA ILE A 33 -11.76 9.21 22.73
C ILE A 33 -11.17 10.43 22.04
N ASP A 34 -10.28 11.12 22.72
CA ASP A 34 -9.57 12.29 22.19
C ASP A 34 -8.15 11.89 21.78
N VAL A 35 -7.99 11.64 20.48
CA VAL A 35 -6.69 11.32 19.88
C VAL A 35 -6.14 12.59 19.23
N THR A 36 -5.06 13.13 19.80
CA THR A 36 -4.41 14.33 19.26
C THR A 36 -3.68 14.03 17.94
N GLU A 37 -3.38 15.07 17.16
CA GLU A 37 -2.60 14.94 15.92
C GLU A 37 -1.22 14.32 16.19
N GLU A 38 -0.53 14.70 17.26
CA GLU A 38 0.76 14.14 17.65
C GLU A 38 0.65 12.65 17.96
N MET A 39 -0.42 12.25 18.69
CA MET A 39 -0.68 10.84 18.98
C MET A 39 -0.99 10.08 17.70
N PHE A 40 -1.82 10.62 16.81
CA PHE A 40 -2.14 9.99 15.54
C PHE A 40 -0.90 9.81 14.66
N THR A 41 -0.06 10.85 14.57
CA THR A 41 1.23 10.78 13.84
C THR A 41 2.14 9.65 14.39
N SER A 42 2.12 9.41 15.71
CA SER A 42 2.88 8.29 16.30
C SER A 42 2.39 6.91 15.87
N PHE A 43 1.22 6.81 15.25
CA PHE A 43 0.67 5.57 14.69
C PHE A 43 1.03 5.37 13.22
N THR A 44 1.59 6.38 12.56
CA THR A 44 1.98 6.30 11.14
C THR A 44 2.89 5.10 10.89
N GLY A 45 2.63 4.37 9.81
CA GLY A 45 3.38 3.16 9.46
C GLY A 45 2.96 1.89 10.23
N ASN A 46 2.04 2.00 11.21
CA ASN A 46 1.47 0.80 11.83
C ASN A 46 0.35 0.20 10.97
N SER A 47 0.17 -1.11 11.06
CA SER A 47 -1.04 -1.74 10.55
C SER A 47 -2.28 -1.24 11.32
N THR A 48 -3.46 -1.28 10.68
CA THR A 48 -4.73 -0.92 11.34
C THR A 48 -4.94 -1.70 12.65
N ARG A 49 -4.55 -2.97 12.68
CA ARG A 49 -4.60 -3.82 13.89
C ARG A 49 -3.71 -3.26 15.00
N ASN A 50 -2.44 -2.96 14.68
CA ASN A 50 -1.50 -2.43 15.66
C ASN A 50 -1.92 -1.06 16.18
N THR A 51 -2.48 -0.22 15.32
CA THR A 51 -3.03 1.08 15.71
C THR A 51 -4.18 0.90 16.71
N PHE A 52 -5.17 0.05 16.41
CA PHE A 52 -6.29 -0.15 17.33
C PHE A 52 -5.89 -0.91 18.60
N GLN A 53 -4.89 -1.78 18.54
CA GLN A 53 -4.36 -2.39 19.77
C GLN A 53 -3.75 -1.29 20.68
N LYS A 54 -2.93 -0.40 20.14
CA LYS A 54 -2.37 0.72 20.90
C LYS A 54 -3.44 1.65 21.44
N VAL A 55 -4.44 2.01 20.61
CA VAL A 55 -5.58 2.84 21.03
C VAL A 55 -6.34 2.18 22.17
N LYS A 56 -6.63 0.88 22.06
CA LYS A 56 -7.27 0.10 23.12
C LYS A 56 -6.50 0.15 24.43
N ASP A 57 -5.19 -0.04 24.35
CA ASP A 57 -4.31 -0.07 25.53
C ASP A 57 -4.20 1.32 26.19
N ILE A 58 -4.05 2.39 25.39
CA ILE A 58 -3.91 3.77 25.88
C ILE A 58 -5.20 4.24 26.55
N PHE A 59 -6.35 4.01 25.90
CA PHE A 59 -7.66 4.51 26.38
C PHE A 59 -8.42 3.48 27.20
N GLN A 60 -7.83 2.29 27.48
CA GLN A 60 -8.42 1.21 28.26
C GLN A 60 -9.83 0.81 27.78
N LEU A 61 -9.96 0.65 26.44
CA LEU A 61 -11.25 0.33 25.82
C LEU A 61 -11.59 -1.17 26.01
N ASP A 62 -12.86 -1.44 26.30
CA ASP A 62 -13.38 -2.83 26.34
C ASP A 62 -13.71 -3.40 24.98
N HIS A 63 -13.65 -2.60 23.91
CA HIS A 63 -14.00 -2.98 22.55
C HIS A 63 -13.05 -4.05 21.99
N ASP A 64 -13.59 -4.96 21.20
CA ASP A 64 -12.78 -5.92 20.44
C ASP A 64 -12.02 -5.21 19.32
N VAL A 65 -10.76 -5.57 19.14
CA VAL A 65 -9.90 -4.93 18.12
C VAL A 65 -10.39 -5.24 16.70
N GLU A 66 -10.92 -6.46 16.48
CA GLU A 66 -11.44 -6.83 15.16
C GLU A 66 -12.69 -6.03 14.80
N ASP A 67 -13.59 -5.82 15.77
CA ASP A 67 -14.78 -4.99 15.58
C ASP A 67 -14.39 -3.55 15.22
N MET A 68 -13.37 -3.00 15.90
CA MET A 68 -12.85 -1.67 15.59
C MET A 68 -12.25 -1.60 14.17
N ILE A 69 -11.52 -2.64 13.73
CA ILE A 69 -10.98 -2.74 12.37
C ILE A 69 -12.12 -2.75 11.35
N GLN A 70 -13.13 -3.59 11.55
CA GLN A 70 -14.27 -3.71 10.63
C GLN A 70 -15.06 -2.39 10.56
N ARG A 71 -15.27 -1.74 11.71
CA ARG A 71 -15.95 -0.43 11.73
C ARG A 71 -15.17 0.62 10.93
N LYS A 72 -13.85 0.73 11.15
CA LYS A 72 -12.98 1.66 10.41
C LYS A 72 -13.03 1.39 8.90
N ARG A 73 -13.00 0.10 8.49
CA ARG A 73 -13.12 -0.30 7.08
C ARG A 73 -14.45 0.15 6.47
N THR A 74 -15.54 0.01 7.20
CA THR A 74 -16.87 0.48 6.74
C THR A 74 -16.85 1.99 6.52
N ILE A 75 -16.37 2.77 7.50
CA ILE A 75 -16.27 4.23 7.39
C ILE A 75 -15.36 4.62 6.22
N PHE A 76 -14.23 3.96 6.08
CA PHE A 76 -13.30 4.20 4.98
C PHE A 76 -13.97 3.96 3.61
N ASN A 77 -14.61 2.81 3.44
CA ASN A 77 -15.26 2.46 2.17
C ASN A 77 -16.37 3.44 1.80
N ASP A 78 -17.19 3.85 2.78
CA ASP A 78 -18.25 4.85 2.58
C ASP A 78 -17.68 6.22 2.21
N ALA A 79 -16.57 6.62 2.84
CA ALA A 79 -15.91 7.89 2.55
C ALA A 79 -15.21 7.85 1.18
N PHE A 80 -14.57 6.72 0.85
CA PHE A 80 -13.96 6.49 -0.46
C PHE A 80 -14.99 6.60 -1.59
N ASP A 81 -16.14 5.96 -1.44
CA ASP A 81 -17.19 5.97 -2.46
C ASP A 81 -17.75 7.39 -2.69
N LYS A 82 -17.79 8.23 -1.65
CA LYS A 82 -18.30 9.61 -1.70
C LYS A 82 -17.27 10.66 -2.12
N LYS A 83 -15.98 10.31 -2.10
CA LYS A 83 -14.90 11.25 -2.43
C LYS A 83 -14.72 11.33 -3.95
N GLU A 84 -15.45 12.26 -4.60
CA GLU A 84 -15.46 12.39 -6.06
C GLU A 84 -14.11 12.85 -6.65
N ASP A 85 -13.35 13.65 -5.91
CA ASP A 85 -12.06 14.23 -6.29
C ASP A 85 -10.85 13.31 -6.04
N LEU A 86 -11.08 12.04 -5.71
CA LEU A 86 -9.99 11.07 -5.55
C LEU A 86 -9.49 10.65 -6.93
N GLU A 87 -8.19 10.83 -7.14
CA GLU A 87 -7.50 10.53 -8.40
C GLU A 87 -6.35 9.54 -8.17
N LEU A 88 -5.88 8.92 -9.24
CA LEU A 88 -4.62 8.19 -9.24
C LEU A 88 -3.46 9.16 -9.01
N LEU A 89 -2.40 8.70 -8.36
CA LEU A 89 -1.21 9.52 -8.16
C LEU A 89 -0.62 9.96 -9.51
N ALA A 90 -0.12 11.20 -9.53
CA ALA A 90 0.35 11.83 -10.77
C ALA A 90 1.43 11.00 -11.48
N GLY A 91 1.14 10.56 -12.69
CA GLY A 91 2.06 9.79 -13.54
C GLY A 91 1.99 8.27 -13.38
N VAL A 92 1.38 7.73 -12.32
CA VAL A 92 1.32 6.27 -12.11
C VAL A 92 0.51 5.55 -13.20
N GLU A 93 -0.56 6.16 -13.68
CA GLU A 93 -1.37 5.58 -14.76
C GLU A 93 -0.54 5.40 -16.04
N ASN A 94 0.28 6.40 -16.38
CA ASN A 94 1.16 6.33 -17.54
C ASN A 94 2.23 5.23 -17.36
N LEU A 95 2.80 5.10 -16.17
CA LEU A 95 3.76 4.05 -15.85
C LEU A 95 3.15 2.64 -15.96
N ILE A 96 1.94 2.43 -15.39
CA ILE A 96 1.20 1.18 -15.50
C ILE A 96 0.95 0.81 -16.96
N LYS A 97 0.52 1.78 -17.77
CA LYS A 97 0.27 1.58 -19.20
C LYS A 97 1.57 1.27 -19.98
N ASP A 98 2.66 1.98 -19.69
CA ASP A 98 3.97 1.72 -20.31
C ASP A 98 4.43 0.29 -20.03
N PHE A 99 4.47 -0.11 -18.77
CA PHE A 99 4.87 -1.46 -18.38
C PHE A 99 3.99 -2.54 -19.02
N HIS A 100 2.67 -2.36 -18.99
CA HIS A 100 1.74 -3.30 -19.60
C HIS A 100 1.92 -3.41 -21.13
N GLN A 101 2.06 -2.29 -21.84
CA GLN A 101 2.28 -2.27 -23.29
C GLN A 101 3.60 -2.91 -23.70
N LYS A 102 4.61 -2.83 -22.83
CA LYS A 102 5.92 -3.46 -23.03
C LYS A 102 5.98 -4.94 -22.60
N GLY A 103 4.83 -5.48 -22.17
CA GLY A 103 4.69 -6.91 -21.83
C GLY A 103 5.22 -7.30 -20.46
N MET A 104 5.43 -6.33 -19.55
CA MET A 104 5.73 -6.65 -18.16
C MET A 104 4.48 -7.18 -17.46
N GLN A 105 4.65 -8.16 -16.59
CA GLN A 105 3.59 -8.62 -15.70
C GLN A 105 3.43 -7.62 -14.56
N LEU A 106 2.19 -7.22 -14.27
CA LEU A 106 1.87 -6.37 -13.13
C LEU A 106 1.07 -7.16 -12.10
N ILE A 107 1.48 -7.06 -10.83
CA ILE A 107 0.85 -7.71 -9.69
C ILE A 107 0.61 -6.64 -8.63
N LEU A 108 -0.58 -6.64 -8.03
CA LEU A 108 -0.85 -5.82 -6.85
C LEU A 108 -0.53 -6.63 -5.58
N ALA A 109 0.10 -5.97 -4.59
CA ALA A 109 0.34 -6.54 -3.26
C ALA A 109 0.10 -5.46 -2.17
N SER A 110 -1.15 -5.31 -1.74
CA SER A 110 -1.60 -4.27 -0.82
C SER A 110 -2.02 -4.83 0.54
N SER A 111 -1.75 -4.07 1.61
CA SER A 111 -2.26 -4.36 2.96
C SER A 111 -3.76 -4.11 3.11
N ALA A 112 -4.41 -3.51 2.11
CA ALA A 112 -5.84 -3.25 2.11
C ALA A 112 -6.67 -4.54 2.03
N SER A 113 -7.93 -4.46 2.47
CA SER A 113 -8.90 -5.54 2.32
C SER A 113 -9.28 -5.77 0.85
N LYS A 114 -9.66 -7.00 0.52
CA LYS A 114 -10.13 -7.34 -0.84
C LYS A 114 -11.26 -6.42 -1.30
N VAL A 115 -12.17 -6.09 -0.41
CA VAL A 115 -13.30 -5.18 -0.69
C VAL A 115 -12.80 -3.77 -1.03
N THR A 116 -11.79 -3.27 -0.31
CA THR A 116 -11.19 -1.95 -0.58
C THR A 116 -10.43 -1.96 -1.90
N ILE A 117 -9.62 -2.98 -2.15
CA ILE A 117 -8.89 -3.15 -3.41
C ILE A 117 -9.86 -3.17 -4.60
N GLU A 118 -10.95 -3.95 -4.49
CA GLU A 118 -11.95 -4.05 -5.55
C GLU A 118 -12.61 -2.69 -5.84
N ARG A 119 -12.89 -1.87 -4.82
CA ARG A 119 -13.40 -0.50 -5.02
C ARG A 119 -12.43 0.38 -5.80
N VAL A 120 -11.15 0.36 -5.43
CA VAL A 120 -10.11 1.12 -6.14
C VAL A 120 -10.00 0.66 -7.59
N PHE A 121 -9.92 -0.65 -7.81
CA PHE A 121 -9.74 -1.24 -9.13
C PHE A 121 -10.94 -1.00 -10.05
N ASN A 122 -12.16 -1.07 -9.53
CA ASN A 122 -13.37 -0.75 -10.30
C ASN A 122 -13.44 0.74 -10.64
N ARG A 123 -13.16 1.63 -9.66
CA ARG A 123 -13.21 3.07 -9.86
C ARG A 123 -12.25 3.54 -10.95
N PHE A 124 -11.02 3.03 -10.93
CA PHE A 124 -9.96 3.44 -11.85
C PHE A 124 -9.74 2.49 -13.03
N LYS A 125 -10.58 1.44 -13.16
CA LYS A 125 -10.54 0.47 -14.27
C LYS A 125 -9.19 -0.22 -14.43
N LEU A 126 -8.57 -0.62 -13.31
CA LEU A 126 -7.22 -1.16 -13.28
C LEU A 126 -7.14 -2.67 -13.59
N HIS A 127 -8.25 -3.41 -13.52
CA HIS A 127 -8.27 -4.87 -13.68
C HIS A 127 -7.58 -5.37 -14.96
N ASN A 128 -7.66 -4.61 -16.05
CA ASN A 128 -7.08 -5.02 -17.33
C ASN A 128 -5.54 -4.98 -17.37
N TYR A 129 -4.90 -4.32 -16.40
CA TYR A 129 -3.46 -4.17 -16.35
C TYR A 129 -2.78 -5.19 -15.43
N PHE A 130 -3.47 -5.62 -14.39
CA PHE A 130 -2.90 -6.48 -13.35
C PHE A 130 -3.30 -7.94 -13.54
N THR A 131 -2.33 -8.84 -13.55
CA THR A 131 -2.58 -10.29 -13.71
C THR A 131 -3.00 -10.96 -12.40
N HIS A 132 -2.53 -10.42 -11.27
CA HIS A 132 -2.85 -10.92 -9.94
C HIS A 132 -3.05 -9.78 -8.95
N ILE A 133 -3.90 -10.04 -7.97
CA ILE A 133 -4.20 -9.14 -6.86
C ILE A 133 -4.00 -9.92 -5.56
N VAL A 134 -3.08 -9.44 -4.72
CA VAL A 134 -2.74 -10.04 -3.42
C VAL A 134 -3.14 -9.07 -2.32
N SER A 135 -4.04 -9.52 -1.45
CA SER A 135 -4.50 -8.75 -0.28
C SER A 135 -3.79 -9.19 0.98
N GLY A 136 -3.44 -8.24 1.84
CA GLY A 136 -2.89 -8.50 3.16
C GLY A 136 -3.83 -9.27 4.09
N GLU A 137 -5.14 -9.33 3.78
CA GLU A 137 -6.11 -10.15 4.54
C GLU A 137 -5.81 -11.65 4.49
N ASP A 138 -5.11 -12.11 3.46
CA ASP A 138 -4.78 -13.53 3.29
C ASP A 138 -3.57 -13.97 4.15
N PHE A 139 -2.95 -13.04 4.88
CA PHE A 139 -1.72 -13.30 5.63
C PHE A 139 -1.91 -13.03 7.13
N PRO A 140 -1.39 -13.91 8.00
CA PRO A 140 -1.48 -13.72 9.44
C PRO A 140 -0.61 -12.57 9.96
N LYS A 141 0.38 -12.13 9.18
CA LYS A 141 1.30 -11.04 9.53
C LYS A 141 1.34 -10.03 8.39
N SER A 142 1.14 -8.76 8.74
CA SER A 142 1.26 -7.63 7.82
C SER A 142 2.72 -7.22 7.60
N LYS A 143 2.98 -6.37 6.59
CA LYS A 143 4.25 -5.65 6.41
C LYS A 143 4.70 -5.07 7.77
N PRO A 144 5.95 -5.18 8.18
CA PRO A 144 7.15 -5.52 7.40
C PRO A 144 7.43 -7.03 7.21
N HIS A 145 6.52 -7.94 7.54
CA HIS A 145 6.71 -9.36 7.26
C HIS A 145 6.70 -9.59 5.74
N PRO A 146 7.65 -10.39 5.17
CA PRO A 146 7.82 -10.51 3.72
C PRO A 146 6.73 -11.30 3.00
N ALA A 147 5.89 -12.06 3.70
CA ALA A 147 4.98 -13.07 3.15
C ALA A 147 4.14 -12.59 1.97
N ILE A 148 3.65 -11.34 2.01
CA ILE A 148 2.82 -10.80 0.92
C ILE A 148 3.63 -10.64 -0.37
N PHE A 149 4.88 -10.17 -0.29
CA PHE A 149 5.74 -10.01 -1.46
C PHE A 149 6.36 -11.33 -1.92
N GLU A 150 6.68 -12.26 -1.01
CA GLU A 150 7.08 -13.62 -1.36
C GLU A 150 5.97 -14.33 -2.14
N HIS A 151 4.71 -14.20 -1.67
CA HIS A 151 3.57 -14.76 -2.38
C HIS A 151 3.36 -14.08 -3.73
N ALA A 152 3.38 -12.74 -3.81
CA ALA A 152 3.25 -12.02 -5.06
C ALA A 152 4.33 -12.45 -6.07
N ALA A 153 5.59 -12.58 -5.62
CA ALA A 153 6.67 -13.05 -6.47
C ALA A 153 6.48 -14.51 -6.92
N SER A 154 5.84 -15.36 -6.11
CA SER A 154 5.53 -16.76 -6.51
C SER A 154 4.48 -16.84 -7.63
N LEU A 155 3.70 -15.79 -7.84
CA LEU A 155 2.72 -15.66 -8.94
C LEU A 155 3.35 -15.04 -10.21
N SER A 156 4.63 -14.66 -10.13
CA SER A 156 5.36 -14.10 -11.26
C SER A 156 5.60 -15.15 -12.35
N ILE A 157 5.53 -14.70 -13.60
CA ILE A 157 5.97 -15.50 -14.78
C ILE A 157 7.48 -15.68 -14.85
N ALA A 158 8.23 -14.96 -14.00
CA ALA A 158 9.68 -14.93 -13.99
C ALA A 158 10.22 -15.28 -12.59
N PRO A 159 11.50 -15.68 -12.48
CA PRO A 159 12.15 -15.85 -11.19
C PRO A 159 12.11 -14.58 -10.35
N LYS A 160 12.14 -14.73 -9.03
CA LYS A 160 12.05 -13.62 -8.06
C LYS A 160 13.07 -12.50 -8.31
N GLU A 161 14.26 -12.84 -8.77
CA GLU A 161 15.35 -11.92 -9.11
C GLU A 161 15.00 -11.00 -10.30
N ASN A 162 13.96 -11.34 -11.03
CA ASN A 162 13.42 -10.55 -12.14
C ASN A 162 12.12 -9.81 -11.76
N CYS A 163 11.82 -9.72 -10.47
CA CYS A 163 10.74 -8.92 -9.91
C CYS A 163 11.27 -7.64 -9.27
N ILE A 164 10.46 -6.59 -9.31
CA ILE A 164 10.66 -5.40 -8.47
C ILE A 164 9.39 -5.10 -7.69
N VAL A 165 9.54 -4.41 -6.55
CA VAL A 165 8.44 -3.84 -5.78
C VAL A 165 8.49 -2.33 -5.93
N ILE A 166 7.32 -1.66 -6.07
CA ILE A 166 7.16 -0.21 -5.94
C ILE A 166 6.34 0.04 -4.68
N GLU A 167 6.90 0.81 -3.76
CA GLU A 167 6.39 1.03 -2.40
C GLU A 167 6.68 2.45 -1.93
N ASP A 168 5.96 2.96 -0.92
CA ASP A 168 6.17 4.30 -0.36
C ASP A 168 6.38 4.31 1.16
N SER A 169 6.23 3.16 1.82
CA SER A 169 6.27 3.06 3.29
C SER A 169 7.50 2.31 3.81
N THR A 170 8.00 2.72 4.99
CA THR A 170 9.08 2.03 5.70
C THR A 170 8.79 0.53 5.88
N ASN A 171 7.57 0.18 6.27
CA ASN A 171 7.21 -1.23 6.51
C ASN A 171 7.14 -2.04 5.22
N GLY A 172 6.68 -1.43 4.13
CA GLY A 172 6.62 -2.09 2.84
C GLY A 172 8.00 -2.30 2.23
N ILE A 173 8.88 -1.29 2.31
CA ILE A 173 10.27 -1.41 1.87
C ILE A 173 10.98 -2.53 2.64
N LYS A 174 10.86 -2.56 3.98
CA LYS A 174 11.42 -3.65 4.80
C LYS A 174 10.87 -5.02 4.41
N ALA A 175 9.57 -5.11 4.10
CA ALA A 175 8.97 -6.36 3.64
C ALA A 175 9.54 -6.80 2.28
N ALA A 176 9.72 -5.89 1.32
CA ALA A 176 10.32 -6.18 0.02
C ALA A 176 11.79 -6.62 0.16
N LYS A 177 12.57 -5.93 0.99
CA LYS A 177 13.97 -6.29 1.26
C LYS A 177 14.08 -7.63 1.99
N ALA A 178 13.21 -7.90 2.97
CA ALA A 178 13.16 -9.20 3.66
C ALA A 178 12.73 -10.35 2.72
N ALA A 179 11.91 -10.07 1.70
CA ALA A 179 11.57 -11.03 0.64
C ALA A 179 12.73 -11.24 -0.36
N GLY A 180 13.79 -10.43 -0.29
CA GLY A 180 14.91 -10.46 -1.25
C GLY A 180 14.47 -10.00 -2.65
N ILE A 181 13.69 -8.92 -2.73
CA ILE A 181 13.21 -8.35 -4.00
C ILE A 181 13.71 -6.91 -4.09
N PHE A 182 14.12 -6.51 -5.30
CA PHE A 182 14.54 -5.14 -5.57
C PHE A 182 13.38 -4.16 -5.30
N CYS A 183 13.64 -3.11 -4.54
CA CYS A 183 12.63 -2.17 -4.09
C CYS A 183 12.88 -0.77 -4.64
N VAL A 184 11.90 -0.23 -5.35
CA VAL A 184 11.82 1.17 -5.75
C VAL A 184 10.90 1.88 -4.76
N ALA A 185 11.43 2.83 -4.00
CA ALA A 185 10.63 3.64 -3.09
C ALA A 185 10.14 4.90 -3.80
N TYR A 186 8.84 5.16 -3.72
CA TYR A 186 8.23 6.42 -4.14
C TYR A 186 8.17 7.38 -2.95
N ASN A 187 8.93 8.46 -3.03
CA ASN A 187 8.93 9.53 -2.04
C ASN A 187 7.74 10.47 -2.27
N SER A 188 6.58 10.05 -1.80
CA SER A 188 5.35 10.82 -1.92
C SER A 188 5.27 11.99 -0.96
N PHE A 189 4.34 12.91 -1.19
CA PHE A 189 4.07 14.00 -0.25
C PHE A 189 3.68 13.48 1.14
N HIS A 190 3.02 12.33 1.21
CA HIS A 190 2.55 11.70 2.44
C HIS A 190 3.56 10.75 3.08
N SER A 191 4.66 10.42 2.37
CA SER A 191 5.74 9.56 2.89
C SER A 191 6.80 10.32 3.71
N LYS A 192 6.57 11.59 4.07
CA LYS A 192 7.58 12.46 4.72
C LYS A 192 8.14 11.90 6.02
N ASP A 193 7.32 11.14 6.75
CA ASP A 193 7.72 10.53 8.02
C ASP A 193 8.15 9.06 7.85
N GLN A 194 8.29 8.59 6.59
CA GLN A 194 8.75 7.24 6.27
C GLN A 194 10.27 7.22 6.05
N ASP A 195 10.91 6.19 6.57
CA ASP A 195 12.32 5.91 6.27
C ASP A 195 12.41 5.07 4.99
N LEU A 196 12.86 5.68 3.92
CA LEU A 196 13.00 5.06 2.60
C LEU A 196 14.44 4.56 2.35
N SER A 197 15.34 4.68 3.32
CA SER A 197 16.80 4.46 3.12
C SER A 197 17.18 3.03 2.75
N GLU A 198 16.35 2.03 3.08
CA GLU A 198 16.60 0.62 2.74
C GLU A 198 16.21 0.27 1.29
N ALA A 199 15.55 1.17 0.56
CA ALA A 199 15.21 0.93 -0.86
C ALA A 199 16.45 0.95 -1.76
N ASP A 200 16.40 0.18 -2.85
CA ASP A 200 17.50 0.15 -3.83
C ASP A 200 17.51 1.41 -4.71
N VAL A 201 16.34 1.98 -4.97
CA VAL A 201 16.16 3.23 -5.70
C VAL A 201 15.06 4.06 -5.03
N ILE A 202 15.26 5.37 -4.93
CA ILE A 202 14.23 6.31 -4.47
C ILE A 202 13.87 7.22 -5.64
N ILE A 203 12.58 7.31 -5.95
CA ILE A 203 12.04 8.20 -6.97
C ILE A 203 11.13 9.25 -6.32
N ASN A 204 11.08 10.45 -6.90
CA ASN A 204 10.18 11.52 -6.46
C ASN A 204 8.98 11.69 -7.40
N HIS A 205 9.11 11.19 -8.62
CA HIS A 205 8.05 11.20 -9.63
C HIS A 205 8.03 9.87 -10.37
N PHE A 206 6.84 9.38 -10.75
CA PHE A 206 6.74 8.17 -11.57
C PHE A 206 7.37 8.32 -12.96
N SER A 207 7.61 9.55 -13.42
CA SER A 207 8.39 9.82 -14.63
C SER A 207 9.89 9.58 -14.50
N ASP A 208 10.41 9.39 -13.29
CA ASP A 208 11.83 9.08 -13.03
C ASP A 208 12.19 7.66 -13.47
N ILE A 209 11.18 6.80 -13.64
CA ILE A 209 11.33 5.42 -14.11
C ILE A 209 10.40 5.13 -15.29
N ASN A 210 10.82 4.19 -16.14
CA ASN A 210 10.07 3.66 -17.27
C ASN A 210 10.54 2.23 -17.56
N PHE A 211 10.01 1.59 -18.58
CA PHE A 211 10.40 0.24 -18.96
C PHE A 211 11.92 0.11 -19.21
N GLU A 212 12.53 1.05 -19.92
CA GLU A 212 13.94 0.99 -20.29
C GLU A 212 14.86 1.04 -19.05
N THR A 213 14.54 1.89 -18.07
CA THR A 213 15.33 2.00 -16.83
C THR A 213 15.10 0.80 -15.92
N VAL A 214 13.84 0.41 -15.70
CA VAL A 214 13.47 -0.68 -14.79
C VAL A 214 13.96 -2.03 -15.30
N SER A 215 13.91 -2.28 -16.61
CA SER A 215 14.38 -3.53 -17.20
C SER A 215 15.87 -3.82 -16.94
N GLN A 216 16.65 -2.80 -16.62
CA GLN A 216 18.10 -2.90 -16.37
C GLN A 216 18.43 -3.10 -14.88
N TYR A 217 17.47 -2.96 -13.97
CA TYR A 217 17.71 -3.15 -12.55
C TYR A 217 18.11 -4.59 -12.23
N LYS A 218 19.00 -4.73 -11.26
CA LYS A 218 19.51 -6.02 -10.79
C LYS A 218 19.57 -6.01 -9.27
N TYR A 219 19.10 -7.09 -8.67
CA TYR A 219 19.25 -7.32 -7.24
C TYR A 219 20.65 -7.84 -6.93
#